data_12c417865f24afd09302604c99a4e027
#
_entry.id   12c417865f24afd09302604c99a4e027
#
_cell.length_a   1.000
_cell.length_b   1.000
_cell.length_c   1.000
_cell.angle_alpha   90.00
_cell.angle_beta   90.00
_cell.angle_gamma   90.00
#
_symmetry.space_group_name_H-M   'P 1'
#
loop_
_entity.id
_entity.type
_entity.pdbx_description
1 polymer ?
#
loop_
_entity_poly.entity_id
_entity_poly.type
_entity_poly.pdbx_seq_one_letter_code
_entity_poly.pdbx_strand_id
1 'polypeptide(L)'
;NGYKAYWSDGAQVLAPHDKGIIDEVNKVTIDDVKFEANWDKIQIIGGEMDYDYMTAVHSAMIDQDVINRQKDLNIVYSAMHGTGRVIVPLCLRSWGFQNINVVPEQMVVDGNFPTVVSPNPENAEAMTLGMKLGTKLNADLVVATDPDADRLAIVCRDDKGEWMIINGNQTCMMFCYYIIENKKKLGKLKPTDFLVKTIVTTEVIAEIAKKNNVELRDCYTGFKWIAREIAISEGKQDYIGGGEESFGFLPYDKVRDKDAPASICLICEIAAWAKDQGKTLYDLLMQIYQEYGFSKEFTVNVVRPGKTGADEIKQMMADFRANPPQELGGSKVVLWKDYQALTTTKADGTVEKLDMPTTSNVLQWFCDDNTKVSVRPSGTEPKIKFYIEVKDPSFKCAGCYERRSKAADEKIEAIKKSLHLD
;
A
#
# COMPACT_ATOMS: atom_id res chain seq x y z
N ASN A 1 1.85 17.02 7.15
CA ASN A 1 2.31 17.30 5.78
C ASN A 1 3.68 17.97 5.86
N GLY A 2 4.70 17.36 5.28
CA GLY A 2 6.05 17.87 5.27
C GLY A 2 6.48 18.21 3.84
N TYR A 3 7.63 18.87 3.73
CA TYR A 3 8.31 19.08 2.45
C TYR A 3 9.07 17.81 2.07
N LYS A 4 8.84 17.29 0.87
CA LYS A 4 9.56 16.13 0.32
C LYS A 4 10.50 16.62 -0.78
N ALA A 5 11.78 16.24 -0.72
CA ALA A 5 12.76 16.53 -1.77
C ALA A 5 12.96 15.32 -2.65
N TYR A 6 13.00 15.55 -3.97
CA TYR A 6 13.18 14.50 -4.97
C TYR A 6 14.45 14.77 -5.78
N TRP A 7 15.08 13.72 -6.28
CA TRP A 7 16.26 13.80 -7.12
C TRP A 7 15.90 13.93 -8.60
N SER A 8 16.89 14.10 -9.45
CA SER A 8 16.69 14.25 -10.91
C SER A 8 16.09 13.01 -11.58
N ASP A 9 16.16 11.85 -10.95
CA ASP A 9 15.52 10.59 -11.40
C ASP A 9 14.05 10.49 -10.99
N GLY A 10 13.50 11.50 -10.30
CA GLY A 10 12.12 11.53 -9.83
C GLY A 10 11.88 10.77 -8.52
N ALA A 11 12.90 10.15 -7.91
CA ALA A 11 12.77 9.46 -6.63
C ALA A 11 13.03 10.38 -5.44
N GLN A 12 12.36 10.12 -4.31
CA GLN A 12 12.65 10.84 -3.07
C GLN A 12 14.08 10.58 -2.62
N VAL A 13 14.79 11.64 -2.21
CA VAL A 13 16.19 11.56 -1.80
C VAL A 13 16.39 10.60 -0.62
N LEU A 14 17.47 9.81 -0.71
CA LEU A 14 17.92 8.87 0.31
C LEU A 14 19.18 9.37 1.01
N ALA A 15 19.56 8.69 2.11
CA ALA A 15 20.84 8.92 2.77
C ALA A 15 22.02 8.78 1.78
N PRO A 16 23.05 9.65 1.91
CA PRO A 16 23.28 10.66 2.95
C PRO A 16 22.66 12.03 2.63
N HIS A 17 22.05 12.20 1.46
CA HIS A 17 21.60 13.51 0.94
C HIS A 17 20.38 14.05 1.70
N ASP A 18 19.45 13.19 2.13
CA ASP A 18 18.29 13.56 2.95
C ASP A 18 18.74 14.26 4.24
N LYS A 19 19.76 13.70 4.93
CA LYS A 19 20.33 14.30 6.12
C LYS A 19 21.01 15.62 5.81
N GLY A 20 21.79 15.72 4.73
CA GLY A 20 22.46 16.94 4.33
C GLY A 20 21.48 18.09 4.06
N ILE A 21 20.34 17.79 3.39
CA ILE A 21 19.28 18.76 3.14
C ILE A 21 18.67 19.25 4.47
N ILE A 22 18.33 18.33 5.39
CA ILE A 22 17.79 18.69 6.70
C ILE A 22 18.78 19.51 7.53
N ASP A 23 20.07 19.18 7.50
CA ASP A 23 21.10 19.93 8.20
C ASP A 23 21.20 21.38 7.70
N GLU A 24 20.99 21.63 6.38
CA GLU A 24 20.91 22.99 5.83
C GLU A 24 19.59 23.69 6.20
N VAL A 25 18.45 22.98 6.11
CA VAL A 25 17.15 23.55 6.51
C VAL A 25 17.17 24.02 7.98
N ASN A 26 17.80 23.26 8.87
CA ASN A 26 17.90 23.60 10.30
C ASN A 26 18.77 24.84 10.59
N LYS A 27 19.56 25.31 9.63
CA LYS A 27 20.34 26.54 9.75
C LYS A 27 19.53 27.78 9.37
N VAL A 28 18.42 27.62 8.63
CA VAL A 28 17.58 28.71 8.15
C VAL A 28 16.82 29.32 9.33
N THR A 29 16.91 30.65 9.45
CA THR A 29 16.16 31.45 10.43
C THR A 29 15.01 32.18 9.73
N ILE A 30 14.10 32.79 10.50
CA ILE A 30 13.01 33.58 9.91
C ILE A 30 13.53 34.80 9.12
N ASP A 31 14.70 35.32 9.49
CA ASP A 31 15.33 36.48 8.80
C ASP A 31 15.88 36.12 7.41
N ASP A 32 16.12 34.80 7.16
CA ASP A 32 16.59 34.32 5.86
C ASP A 32 15.44 34.12 4.89
N VAL A 33 14.19 34.09 5.38
CA VAL A 33 13.00 33.81 4.57
C VAL A 33 12.62 35.01 3.72
N LYS A 34 12.53 34.81 2.41
CA LYS A 34 12.08 35.86 1.46
C LYS A 34 10.57 35.68 1.25
N PHE A 35 9.80 36.65 1.74
CA PHE A 35 8.32 36.63 1.61
C PHE A 35 7.82 37.16 0.27
N GLU A 36 8.68 37.86 -0.50
CA GLU A 36 8.34 38.35 -1.82
C GLU A 36 8.63 37.28 -2.89
N ALA A 37 7.64 36.98 -3.72
CA ALA A 37 7.80 36.01 -4.80
C ALA A 37 8.68 36.56 -5.93
N ASN A 38 9.66 35.81 -6.36
CA ASN A 38 10.40 36.09 -7.59
C ASN A 38 9.74 35.35 -8.77
N TRP A 39 8.84 36.02 -9.47
CA TRP A 39 8.06 35.49 -10.56
C TRP A 39 8.90 35.04 -11.76
N ASP A 40 10.13 35.58 -11.94
CA ASP A 40 11.05 35.11 -13.00
C ASP A 40 11.54 33.66 -12.77
N LYS A 41 11.41 33.17 -11.53
CA LYS A 41 11.79 31.80 -11.15
C LYS A 41 10.60 30.88 -10.92
N ILE A 42 9.39 31.35 -11.11
CA ILE A 42 8.15 30.60 -10.92
C ILE A 42 7.53 30.32 -12.27
N GLN A 43 7.47 29.04 -12.65
CA GLN A 43 6.75 28.58 -13.83
C GLN A 43 5.45 27.91 -13.41
N ILE A 44 4.33 28.38 -13.93
CA ILE A 44 3.05 27.70 -13.77
C ILE A 44 2.96 26.62 -14.87
N ILE A 45 2.86 25.38 -14.46
CA ILE A 45 2.62 24.24 -15.38
C ILE A 45 1.12 24.08 -15.59
N GLY A 46 0.72 23.70 -16.78
CA GLY A 46 -0.69 23.60 -17.20
C GLY A 46 -1.00 22.30 -17.92
N GLY A 47 -2.00 22.35 -18.82
CA GLY A 47 -2.57 21.18 -19.47
C GLY A 47 -1.60 20.32 -20.28
N GLU A 48 -0.46 20.84 -20.70
CA GLU A 48 0.60 20.03 -21.34
C GLU A 48 1.15 18.99 -20.36
N MET A 49 1.45 19.41 -19.13
CA MET A 49 1.92 18.49 -18.09
C MET A 49 0.84 17.47 -17.68
N ASP A 50 -0.42 17.90 -17.61
CA ASP A 50 -1.54 16.98 -17.38
C ASP A 50 -1.62 15.92 -18.48
N TYR A 51 -1.44 16.31 -19.72
CA TYR A 51 -1.45 15.39 -20.86
C TYR A 51 -0.29 14.39 -20.82
N ASP A 52 0.93 14.85 -20.53
CA ASP A 52 2.11 14.00 -20.40
C ASP A 52 1.95 13.01 -19.24
N TYR A 53 1.42 13.47 -18.11
CA TYR A 53 1.11 12.62 -16.97
C TYR A 53 0.04 11.57 -17.31
N MET A 54 -1.07 11.97 -17.92
CA MET A 54 -2.12 11.04 -18.36
C MET A 54 -1.60 9.99 -19.34
N THR A 55 -0.66 10.38 -20.22
CA THR A 55 0.03 9.47 -21.14
C THR A 55 0.89 8.47 -20.37
N ALA A 56 1.60 8.92 -19.35
CA ALA A 56 2.35 8.04 -18.46
C ALA A 56 1.42 7.06 -17.73
N VAL A 57 0.34 7.55 -17.13
CA VAL A 57 -0.69 6.71 -16.45
C VAL A 57 -1.29 5.68 -17.43
N HIS A 58 -1.51 6.05 -18.68
CA HIS A 58 -2.03 5.12 -19.69
C HIS A 58 -1.08 3.93 -19.96
N SER A 59 0.23 4.09 -19.72
CA SER A 59 1.19 2.99 -19.85
C SER A 59 1.01 1.87 -18.82
N ALA A 60 0.28 2.11 -17.74
CA ALA A 60 -0.06 1.11 -16.73
C ALA A 60 -1.21 0.18 -17.14
N MET A 61 -1.95 0.52 -18.20
CA MET A 61 -3.06 -0.28 -18.73
C MET A 61 -2.55 -1.61 -19.29
N ILE A 62 -3.23 -2.69 -18.95
CA ILE A 62 -2.84 -4.06 -19.36
C ILE A 62 -3.75 -4.56 -20.48
N ASP A 63 -5.07 -4.41 -20.35
CA ASP A 63 -6.07 -4.96 -21.27
C ASP A 63 -7.15 -3.93 -21.65
N GLN A 64 -6.91 -3.18 -22.72
CA GLN A 64 -7.86 -2.21 -23.27
C GLN A 64 -9.18 -2.84 -23.71
N ASP A 65 -9.15 -4.10 -24.18
CA ASP A 65 -10.35 -4.75 -24.72
C ASP A 65 -11.36 -5.06 -23.59
N VAL A 66 -10.89 -5.41 -22.40
CA VAL A 66 -11.74 -5.57 -21.21
C VAL A 66 -12.43 -4.26 -20.87
N ILE A 67 -11.71 -3.15 -20.86
CA ILE A 67 -12.28 -1.83 -20.60
C ILE A 67 -13.34 -1.48 -21.62
N ASN A 68 -13.07 -1.72 -22.91
CA ASN A 68 -14.01 -1.45 -23.99
C ASN A 68 -15.32 -2.24 -23.84
N ARG A 69 -15.26 -3.51 -23.41
CA ARG A 69 -16.45 -4.34 -23.13
C ARG A 69 -17.23 -3.88 -21.90
N GLN A 70 -16.55 -3.31 -20.90
CA GLN A 70 -17.12 -2.88 -19.62
C GLN A 70 -17.03 -1.37 -19.40
N LYS A 71 -17.05 -0.58 -20.49
CA LYS A 71 -16.91 0.90 -20.44
C LYS A 71 -17.96 1.59 -19.55
N ASP A 72 -19.11 0.94 -19.36
CA ASP A 72 -20.22 1.41 -18.55
C ASP A 72 -20.11 0.97 -17.08
N LEU A 73 -18.99 0.42 -16.66
CA LEU A 73 -18.70 0.13 -15.25
C LEU A 73 -19.06 1.33 -14.39
N ASN A 74 -19.95 1.14 -13.41
CA ASN A 74 -20.49 2.22 -12.60
C ASN A 74 -19.55 2.55 -11.44
N ILE A 75 -18.76 3.61 -11.60
CA ILE A 75 -17.71 4.03 -10.69
C ILE A 75 -18.19 5.24 -9.89
N VAL A 76 -18.02 5.20 -8.58
CA VAL A 76 -18.12 6.38 -7.72
C VAL A 76 -16.74 6.77 -7.25
N TYR A 77 -16.37 8.05 -7.40
CA TYR A 77 -15.07 8.59 -7.01
C TYR A 77 -15.20 9.74 -6.01
N SER A 78 -14.33 9.75 -4.99
CA SER A 78 -14.12 10.87 -4.08
C SER A 78 -12.67 11.32 -4.04
N ALA A 79 -12.43 12.63 -4.10
CA ALA A 79 -11.12 13.24 -3.89
C ALA A 79 -10.83 13.58 -2.42
N MET A 80 -11.75 13.35 -1.50
CA MET A 80 -11.64 13.73 -0.07
C MET A 80 -11.09 15.17 0.12
N HIS A 81 -11.66 16.14 -0.62
CA HIS A 81 -11.24 17.54 -0.66
C HIS A 81 -9.83 17.80 -1.21
N GLY A 82 -9.21 16.82 -1.87
CA GLY A 82 -7.82 16.85 -2.29
C GLY A 82 -7.57 17.15 -3.76
N THR A 83 -6.32 16.98 -4.16
CA THR A 83 -5.79 17.33 -5.49
C THR A 83 -6.25 16.40 -6.59
N GLY A 84 -6.61 15.14 -6.27
CA GLY A 84 -7.06 14.15 -7.23
C GLY A 84 -8.34 14.51 -8.00
N ARG A 85 -9.08 15.53 -7.54
CA ARG A 85 -10.40 15.93 -8.07
C ARG A 85 -10.44 16.21 -9.57
N VAL A 86 -9.34 16.65 -10.17
CA VAL A 86 -9.26 16.97 -11.60
C VAL A 86 -8.69 15.78 -12.36
N ILE A 87 -7.53 15.33 -11.97
CA ILE A 87 -6.74 14.38 -12.76
C ILE A 87 -7.32 12.96 -12.77
N VAL A 88 -7.90 12.49 -11.65
CA VAL A 88 -8.44 11.12 -11.59
C VAL A 88 -9.62 10.91 -12.56
N PRO A 89 -10.66 11.79 -12.58
CA PRO A 89 -11.72 11.65 -13.56
C PRO A 89 -11.23 11.77 -15.02
N LEU A 90 -10.20 12.58 -15.27
CA LEU A 90 -9.59 12.69 -16.62
C LEU A 90 -8.86 11.40 -17.00
N CYS A 91 -8.06 10.82 -16.14
CA CYS A 91 -7.38 9.55 -16.35
C CYS A 91 -8.39 8.42 -16.61
N LEU A 92 -9.43 8.28 -15.79
CA LEU A 92 -10.48 7.27 -15.99
C LEU A 92 -11.16 7.42 -17.37
N ARG A 93 -11.50 8.66 -17.76
CA ARG A 93 -12.09 8.91 -19.09
C ARG A 93 -11.12 8.58 -20.22
N SER A 94 -9.85 8.93 -20.09
CA SER A 94 -8.81 8.62 -21.09
C SER A 94 -8.61 7.11 -21.26
N TRP A 95 -8.84 6.32 -20.20
CA TRP A 95 -8.81 4.86 -20.27
C TRP A 95 -10.04 4.26 -20.95
N GLY A 96 -11.15 5.01 -21.07
CA GLY A 96 -12.36 4.59 -21.77
C GLY A 96 -13.59 4.40 -20.87
N PHE A 97 -13.49 4.59 -19.57
CA PHE A 97 -14.65 4.50 -18.68
C PHE A 97 -15.61 5.70 -18.89
N GLN A 98 -16.90 5.41 -19.01
CA GLN A 98 -17.92 6.42 -19.34
C GLN A 98 -18.83 6.78 -18.16
N ASN A 99 -19.06 5.85 -17.22
CA ASN A 99 -19.97 6.03 -16.12
C ASN A 99 -19.22 6.34 -14.81
N ILE A 100 -18.69 7.56 -14.74
CA ILE A 100 -17.92 8.06 -13.59
C ILE A 100 -18.77 9.08 -12.85
N ASN A 101 -19.11 8.75 -11.62
CA ASN A 101 -19.88 9.58 -10.70
C ASN A 101 -18.99 10.08 -9.58
N VAL A 102 -19.05 11.37 -9.28
CA VAL A 102 -18.21 11.96 -8.22
C VAL A 102 -19.03 12.32 -7.00
N VAL A 103 -18.44 12.30 -5.81
CA VAL A 103 -19.06 12.80 -4.56
C VAL A 103 -18.94 14.32 -4.54
N PRO A 104 -20.01 15.09 -4.84
CA PRO A 104 -19.88 16.53 -5.10
C PRO A 104 -19.27 17.30 -3.93
N GLU A 105 -19.65 16.95 -2.71
CA GLU A 105 -19.21 17.61 -1.48
C GLU A 105 -17.70 17.44 -1.26
N GLN A 106 -17.12 16.33 -1.68
CA GLN A 106 -15.72 16.00 -1.50
C GLN A 106 -14.83 16.37 -2.72
N MET A 107 -15.43 16.89 -3.78
CA MET A 107 -14.69 17.42 -4.94
C MET A 107 -14.27 18.89 -4.78
N VAL A 108 -14.68 19.54 -3.71
CA VAL A 108 -14.25 20.90 -3.36
C VAL A 108 -12.98 20.81 -2.56
N VAL A 109 -11.90 21.46 -3.03
CA VAL A 109 -10.64 21.53 -2.27
C VAL A 109 -10.84 22.40 -1.04
N ASP A 110 -10.69 21.81 0.13
CA ASP A 110 -10.81 22.50 1.41
C ASP A 110 -9.86 21.88 2.44
N GLY A 111 -8.88 22.66 2.89
CA GLY A 111 -7.90 22.24 3.90
C GLY A 111 -8.46 22.01 5.30
N ASN A 112 -9.72 22.37 5.55
CA ASN A 112 -10.42 22.05 6.80
C ASN A 112 -11.12 20.68 6.77
N PHE A 113 -11.21 20.04 5.60
CA PHE A 113 -11.81 18.69 5.42
C PHE A 113 -13.20 18.55 6.05
N PRO A 114 -14.19 19.42 5.72
CA PRO A 114 -15.44 19.58 6.49
C PRO A 114 -16.34 18.35 6.50
N THR A 115 -16.12 17.36 5.64
CA THR A 115 -16.96 16.16 5.54
C THR A 115 -16.31 14.90 6.10
N VAL A 116 -15.09 14.98 6.63
CA VAL A 116 -14.34 13.85 7.19
C VAL A 116 -13.58 14.28 8.45
N VAL A 117 -13.54 13.41 9.43
CA VAL A 117 -12.74 13.64 10.66
C VAL A 117 -11.24 13.52 10.35
N SER A 118 -10.88 12.56 9.49
CA SER A 118 -9.52 12.37 9.02
C SER A 118 -9.56 11.94 7.54
N PRO A 119 -8.96 12.70 6.62
CA PRO A 119 -8.95 12.40 5.20
C PRO A 119 -7.94 11.29 4.87
N ASN A 120 -8.10 10.14 5.49
CA ASN A 120 -7.23 8.97 5.31
C ASN A 120 -8.07 7.80 4.79
N PRO A 121 -7.72 7.19 3.66
CA PRO A 121 -8.45 6.05 3.08
C PRO A 121 -8.51 4.81 3.99
N GLU A 122 -7.65 4.72 5.01
CA GLU A 122 -7.71 3.68 6.04
C GLU A 122 -8.96 3.80 6.93
N ASN A 123 -9.58 4.98 7.00
CA ASN A 123 -10.71 5.25 7.88
C ASN A 123 -12.04 5.02 7.15
N ALA A 124 -12.82 4.05 7.60
CA ALA A 124 -14.13 3.74 7.03
C ALA A 124 -15.10 4.95 7.01
N GLU A 125 -14.99 5.83 8.00
CA GLU A 125 -15.77 7.07 8.09
C GLU A 125 -15.58 7.96 6.86
N ALA A 126 -14.34 8.09 6.37
CA ALA A 126 -14.03 8.91 5.20
C ALA A 126 -14.71 8.43 3.91
N MET A 127 -15.07 7.15 3.83
CA MET A 127 -15.76 6.53 2.68
C MET A 127 -17.28 6.63 2.75
N THR A 128 -17.86 7.15 3.83
CA THR A 128 -19.31 7.13 4.09
C THR A 128 -20.11 7.81 2.99
N LEU A 129 -19.71 9.00 2.53
CA LEU A 129 -20.43 9.72 1.45
C LEU A 129 -20.33 8.99 0.12
N GLY A 130 -19.17 8.41 -0.17
CA GLY A 130 -18.95 7.58 -1.36
C GLY A 130 -19.86 6.36 -1.37
N MET A 131 -19.91 5.61 -0.26
CA MET A 131 -20.79 4.43 -0.11
C MET A 131 -22.27 4.80 -0.21
N LYS A 132 -22.67 5.93 0.39
CA LYS A 132 -24.06 6.44 0.30
C LYS A 132 -24.45 6.76 -1.16
N LEU A 133 -23.57 7.45 -1.88
CA LEU A 133 -23.78 7.74 -3.30
C LEU A 133 -23.78 6.45 -4.14
N GLY A 134 -22.83 5.54 -3.85
CA GLY A 134 -22.73 4.23 -4.49
C GLY A 134 -23.99 3.39 -4.32
N THR A 135 -24.60 3.40 -3.14
CA THR A 135 -25.91 2.74 -2.89
C THR A 135 -27.01 3.37 -3.72
N LYS A 136 -27.07 4.71 -3.75
CA LYS A 136 -28.10 5.45 -4.52
C LYS A 136 -28.02 5.15 -6.02
N LEU A 137 -26.80 5.03 -6.56
CA LEU A 137 -26.54 4.82 -7.98
C LEU A 137 -26.36 3.34 -8.36
N ASN A 138 -26.46 2.42 -7.42
CA ASN A 138 -26.13 1.01 -7.61
C ASN A 138 -24.75 0.83 -8.25
N ALA A 139 -23.73 1.49 -7.69
CA ALA A 139 -22.38 1.46 -8.21
C ALA A 139 -21.73 0.06 -8.08
N ASP A 140 -20.88 -0.28 -9.03
CA ASP A 140 -20.07 -1.51 -9.02
C ASP A 140 -18.93 -1.41 -7.98
N LEU A 141 -18.34 -0.19 -7.85
CA LEU A 141 -17.32 0.09 -6.86
C LEU A 141 -17.30 1.58 -6.46
N VAL A 142 -16.74 1.85 -5.29
CA VAL A 142 -16.42 3.19 -4.82
C VAL A 142 -14.92 3.29 -4.63
N VAL A 143 -14.29 4.31 -5.18
CA VAL A 143 -12.86 4.58 -5.04
C VAL A 143 -12.64 6.01 -4.54
N ALA A 144 -11.56 6.22 -3.81
CA ALA A 144 -11.19 7.54 -3.34
C ALA A 144 -9.68 7.70 -3.31
N THR A 145 -9.22 8.96 -3.37
CA THR A 145 -7.84 9.32 -3.06
C THR A 145 -7.78 10.06 -1.73
N ASP A 146 -6.64 9.98 -1.04
CA ASP A 146 -6.31 10.94 0.01
C ASP A 146 -6.01 12.33 -0.59
N PRO A 147 -5.83 13.39 0.24
CA PRO A 147 -5.75 14.76 -0.26
C PRO A 147 -4.58 15.06 -1.20
N ASP A 148 -3.42 14.41 -1.06
CA ASP A 148 -2.27 14.57 -1.95
C ASP A 148 -2.25 13.54 -3.09
N ALA A 149 -3.28 12.67 -3.14
CA ALA A 149 -3.52 11.68 -4.19
C ALA A 149 -2.37 10.67 -4.38
N ASP A 150 -1.70 10.31 -3.28
CA ASP A 150 -0.68 9.26 -3.31
C ASP A 150 -1.21 7.88 -2.85
N ARG A 151 -2.37 7.84 -2.16
CA ARG A 151 -3.05 6.63 -1.68
C ARG A 151 -4.46 6.52 -2.23
N LEU A 152 -4.96 5.27 -2.32
CA LEU A 152 -6.32 5.02 -2.79
C LEU A 152 -7.10 4.18 -1.77
N ALA A 153 -8.40 4.44 -1.66
CA ALA A 153 -9.35 3.52 -1.03
C ALA A 153 -10.19 2.82 -2.08
N ILE A 154 -10.57 1.58 -1.81
CA ILE A 154 -11.42 0.75 -2.65
C ILE A 154 -12.52 0.17 -1.79
N VAL A 155 -13.77 0.31 -2.23
CA VAL A 155 -14.93 -0.29 -1.58
C VAL A 155 -15.73 -1.03 -2.64
N CYS A 156 -16.05 -2.28 -2.37
CA CYS A 156 -16.89 -3.12 -3.22
C CYS A 156 -18.01 -3.78 -2.38
N ARG A 157 -18.94 -4.44 -3.03
CA ARG A 157 -19.94 -5.22 -2.32
C ARG A 157 -19.44 -6.63 -2.06
N ASP A 158 -19.72 -7.15 -0.85
CA ASP A 158 -19.50 -8.55 -0.49
C ASP A 158 -20.60 -9.47 -1.07
N ASP A 159 -20.58 -10.74 -0.69
CA ASP A 159 -21.56 -11.75 -1.13
C ASP A 159 -22.98 -11.56 -0.54
N LYS A 160 -23.13 -10.67 0.44
CA LYS A 160 -24.43 -10.26 1.02
C LYS A 160 -24.95 -8.95 0.42
N GLY A 161 -24.15 -8.31 -0.45
CA GLY A 161 -24.44 -7.02 -1.03
C GLY A 161 -24.11 -5.83 -0.11
N GLU A 162 -23.42 -6.05 1.00
CA GLU A 162 -22.96 -5.02 1.90
C GLU A 162 -21.63 -4.40 1.43
N TRP A 163 -21.41 -3.12 1.75
CA TRP A 163 -20.17 -2.46 1.39
C TRP A 163 -18.99 -2.95 2.25
N MET A 164 -17.94 -3.42 1.60
CA MET A 164 -16.69 -3.85 2.21
C MET A 164 -15.53 -3.01 1.70
N ILE A 165 -14.72 -2.49 2.62
CA ILE A 165 -13.47 -1.80 2.29
C ILE A 165 -12.39 -2.86 2.04
N ILE A 166 -11.73 -2.79 0.89
CA ILE A 166 -10.54 -3.55 0.56
C ILE A 166 -9.35 -2.87 1.24
N ASN A 167 -8.69 -3.54 2.18
CA ASN A 167 -7.55 -2.95 2.89
C ASN A 167 -6.30 -2.88 2.00
N GLY A 168 -5.26 -2.16 2.48
CA GLY A 168 -4.05 -1.93 1.67
C GLY A 168 -3.29 -3.21 1.30
N ASN A 169 -3.26 -4.21 2.18
CA ASN A 169 -2.65 -5.52 1.86
C ASN A 169 -3.44 -6.26 0.77
N GLN A 170 -4.76 -6.29 0.90
CA GLN A 170 -5.67 -6.88 -0.10
C GLN A 170 -5.56 -6.15 -1.43
N THR A 171 -5.50 -4.82 -1.40
CA THR A 171 -5.31 -3.96 -2.57
C THR A 171 -4.02 -4.32 -3.30
N CYS A 172 -2.90 -4.32 -2.59
CA CYS A 172 -1.59 -4.64 -3.15
C CYS A 172 -1.54 -6.06 -3.72
N MET A 173 -2.11 -7.03 -3.01
CA MET A 173 -2.24 -8.42 -3.45
C MET A 173 -3.05 -8.54 -4.74
N MET A 174 -4.21 -7.87 -4.83
CA MET A 174 -5.08 -7.90 -6.02
C MET A 174 -4.40 -7.30 -7.23
N PHE A 175 -3.67 -6.19 -7.06
CA PHE A 175 -2.89 -5.59 -8.14
C PHE A 175 -1.81 -6.55 -8.64
N CYS A 176 -0.98 -7.08 -7.75
CA CYS A 176 0.09 -8.01 -8.12
C CYS A 176 -0.46 -9.26 -8.83
N TYR A 177 -1.56 -9.82 -8.33
CA TYR A 177 -2.24 -10.95 -8.96
C TYR A 177 -2.71 -10.62 -10.37
N TYR A 178 -3.45 -9.53 -10.53
CA TYR A 178 -4.00 -9.13 -11.83
C TYR A 178 -2.90 -8.85 -12.85
N ILE A 179 -1.88 -8.08 -12.46
CA ILE A 179 -0.76 -7.72 -13.33
C ILE A 179 -0.09 -8.99 -13.87
N ILE A 180 0.23 -9.95 -13.01
CA ILE A 180 0.89 -11.19 -13.40
C ILE A 180 -0.03 -12.03 -14.31
N GLU A 181 -1.26 -12.32 -13.87
CA GLU A 181 -2.16 -13.23 -14.58
C GLU A 181 -2.53 -12.69 -15.97
N ASN A 182 -2.80 -11.38 -16.10
CA ASN A 182 -3.17 -10.82 -17.39
C ASN A 182 -1.97 -10.56 -18.29
N LYS A 183 -0.83 -10.13 -17.78
CA LYS A 183 0.40 -10.10 -18.60
C LYS A 183 0.76 -11.49 -19.12
N LYS A 184 0.61 -12.53 -18.29
CA LYS A 184 0.82 -13.94 -18.70
C LYS A 184 -0.16 -14.36 -19.79
N LYS A 185 -1.48 -14.14 -19.57
CA LYS A 185 -2.55 -14.46 -20.55
C LYS A 185 -2.33 -13.76 -21.89
N LEU A 186 -1.87 -12.53 -21.89
CA LEU A 186 -1.60 -11.72 -23.08
C LEU A 186 -0.20 -11.96 -23.68
N GLY A 187 0.60 -12.87 -23.14
CA GLY A 187 1.98 -13.12 -23.58
C GLY A 187 2.93 -11.95 -23.37
N LYS A 188 2.62 -11.06 -22.42
CA LYS A 188 3.39 -9.85 -22.09
C LYS A 188 4.30 -10.01 -20.86
N LEU A 189 4.16 -11.12 -20.12
CA LEU A 189 5.01 -11.40 -18.96
C LEU A 189 6.39 -11.84 -19.40
N LYS A 190 7.41 -11.16 -18.90
CA LYS A 190 8.82 -11.38 -19.27
C LYS A 190 9.60 -12.03 -18.11
N PRO A 191 10.67 -12.77 -18.39
CA PRO A 191 11.57 -13.28 -17.34
C PRO A 191 12.29 -12.17 -16.55
N THR A 192 12.34 -10.94 -17.08
CA THR A 192 12.92 -9.77 -16.46
C THR A 192 11.93 -8.98 -15.60
N ASP A 193 10.64 -9.35 -15.62
CA ASP A 193 9.61 -8.68 -14.83
C ASP A 193 9.82 -8.95 -13.32
N PHE A 194 9.73 -7.90 -12.51
CA PHE A 194 9.80 -8.02 -11.07
C PHE A 194 8.78 -7.14 -10.34
N LEU A 195 8.43 -7.58 -9.13
CA LEU A 195 7.58 -6.87 -8.19
C LEU A 195 8.38 -6.41 -6.98
N VAL A 196 7.88 -5.36 -6.30
CA VAL A 196 8.45 -4.89 -5.04
C VAL A 196 7.36 -4.74 -3.99
N LYS A 197 7.60 -5.24 -2.77
CA LYS A 197 6.73 -4.95 -1.61
C LYS A 197 7.56 -4.55 -0.41
N THR A 198 6.91 -3.91 0.58
CA THR A 198 7.61 -3.68 1.85
C THR A 198 7.65 -4.96 2.68
N ILE A 199 8.64 -5.06 3.58
CA ILE A 199 8.82 -6.19 4.49
C ILE A 199 7.61 -6.42 5.42
N VAL A 200 6.73 -5.44 5.59
CA VAL A 200 5.52 -5.53 6.43
C VAL A 200 4.25 -5.77 5.62
N THR A 201 4.31 -5.70 4.29
CA THR A 201 3.19 -6.04 3.39
C THR A 201 2.99 -7.55 3.35
N THR A 202 1.77 -7.99 3.06
CA THR A 202 1.35 -9.40 3.10
C THR A 202 2.25 -10.36 2.32
N GLU A 203 2.48 -11.54 2.89
CA GLU A 203 3.25 -12.62 2.26
C GLU A 203 2.47 -13.39 1.17
N VAL A 204 1.18 -13.12 0.99
CA VAL A 204 0.42 -13.71 -0.13
C VAL A 204 1.00 -13.27 -1.47
N ILE A 205 1.55 -12.05 -1.57
CA ILE A 205 2.24 -11.57 -2.77
C ILE A 205 3.46 -12.44 -3.10
N ALA A 206 4.18 -12.92 -2.07
CA ALA A 206 5.32 -13.82 -2.28
C ALA A 206 4.87 -15.17 -2.84
N GLU A 207 3.73 -15.70 -2.38
CA GLU A 207 3.16 -16.94 -2.94
C GLU A 207 2.71 -16.76 -4.40
N ILE A 208 2.09 -15.61 -4.72
CA ILE A 208 1.68 -15.27 -6.10
C ILE A 208 2.91 -15.19 -7.02
N ALA A 209 3.92 -14.43 -6.62
CA ALA A 209 5.14 -14.25 -7.40
C ALA A 209 5.89 -15.58 -7.61
N LYS A 210 6.06 -16.36 -6.53
CA LYS A 210 6.72 -17.68 -6.56
C LYS A 210 6.02 -18.65 -7.50
N LYS A 211 4.69 -18.77 -7.42
CA LYS A 211 3.90 -19.69 -8.27
C LYS A 211 3.99 -19.34 -9.75
N ASN A 212 4.21 -18.07 -10.06
CA ASN A 212 4.29 -17.57 -11.43
C ASN A 212 5.73 -17.34 -11.93
N ASN A 213 6.75 -17.69 -11.13
CA ASN A 213 8.16 -17.48 -11.43
C ASN A 213 8.51 -16.01 -11.73
N VAL A 214 7.88 -15.09 -11.01
CA VAL A 214 8.18 -13.66 -11.05
C VAL A 214 9.09 -13.31 -9.88
N GLU A 215 10.14 -12.52 -10.11
CA GLU A 215 11.01 -12.04 -9.05
C GLU A 215 10.21 -11.10 -8.13
N LEU A 216 10.31 -11.32 -6.81
CA LEU A 216 9.79 -10.41 -5.80
C LEU A 216 10.90 -9.91 -4.93
N ARG A 217 10.95 -8.60 -4.72
CA ARG A 217 11.91 -7.95 -3.82
C ARG A 217 11.21 -7.37 -2.61
N ASP A 218 11.79 -7.63 -1.45
CA ASP A 218 11.40 -7.00 -0.20
C ASP A 218 12.25 -5.75 0.03
N CYS A 219 11.60 -4.64 0.39
CA CYS A 219 12.29 -3.41 0.77
C CYS A 219 11.77 -2.87 2.12
N TYR A 220 12.44 -1.87 2.68
CA TYR A 220 11.94 -1.20 3.88
C TYR A 220 10.65 -0.42 3.59
N THR A 221 9.91 -0.10 4.66
CA THR A 221 8.74 0.78 4.58
C THR A 221 9.14 2.19 4.16
N GLY A 222 8.31 2.78 3.34
CA GLY A 222 8.55 4.08 2.70
C GLY A 222 8.86 3.92 1.21
N PHE A 223 8.04 4.58 0.39
CA PHE A 223 8.05 4.37 -1.06
C PHE A 223 9.40 4.69 -1.72
N LYS A 224 10.23 5.51 -1.08
CA LYS A 224 11.62 5.76 -1.50
C LYS A 224 12.46 4.49 -1.68
N TRP A 225 12.13 3.42 -0.97
CA TRP A 225 12.82 2.13 -1.10
C TRP A 225 12.34 1.35 -2.31
N ILE A 226 11.04 1.41 -2.63
CA ILE A 226 10.50 0.87 -3.89
C ILE A 226 11.13 1.62 -5.07
N ALA A 227 11.16 2.94 -5.01
CA ALA A 227 11.79 3.78 -6.03
C ALA A 227 13.28 3.44 -6.23
N ARG A 228 14.00 3.13 -5.15
CA ARG A 228 15.39 2.66 -5.23
C ARG A 228 15.51 1.34 -5.99
N GLU A 229 14.63 0.38 -5.73
CA GLU A 229 14.65 -0.92 -6.45
C GLU A 229 14.38 -0.71 -7.96
N ILE A 230 13.50 0.22 -8.31
CA ILE A 230 13.28 0.62 -9.71
C ILE A 230 14.57 1.21 -10.30
N ALA A 231 15.18 2.19 -9.62
CA ALA A 231 16.36 2.90 -10.11
C ALA A 231 17.57 1.99 -10.37
N ILE A 232 17.88 1.07 -9.45
CA ILE A 232 19.03 0.15 -9.61
C ILE A 232 18.80 -0.93 -10.67
N SER A 233 17.56 -1.12 -11.10
CA SER A 233 17.15 -2.12 -12.10
C SER A 233 16.98 -1.53 -13.50
N GLU A 234 17.04 -0.22 -13.62
CA GLU A 234 16.85 0.50 -14.87
C GLU A 234 17.77 -0.02 -15.97
N GLY A 235 17.19 -0.35 -17.13
CA GLY A 235 17.90 -0.92 -18.26
C GLY A 235 18.33 -2.40 -18.11
N LYS A 236 17.98 -3.05 -17.00
CA LYS A 236 18.33 -4.47 -16.74
C LYS A 236 17.10 -5.34 -16.53
N GLN A 237 16.12 -4.84 -15.82
CA GLN A 237 14.89 -5.56 -15.47
C GLN A 237 13.69 -4.62 -15.57
N ASP A 238 12.50 -5.20 -15.71
CA ASP A 238 11.25 -4.48 -15.93
C ASP A 238 10.41 -4.49 -14.64
N TYR A 239 10.28 -3.33 -13.98
CA TYR A 239 9.36 -3.19 -12.86
C TYR A 239 7.91 -3.24 -13.35
N ILE A 240 7.10 -4.11 -12.73
CA ILE A 240 5.70 -4.29 -13.14
C ILE A 240 4.67 -3.93 -12.07
N GLY A 241 5.11 -3.60 -10.87
CA GLY A 241 4.26 -3.12 -9.80
C GLY A 241 4.86 -3.31 -8.41
N GLY A 242 4.36 -2.53 -7.48
CA GLY A 242 4.75 -2.65 -6.08
C GLY A 242 4.01 -1.66 -5.18
N GLY A 243 3.98 -1.97 -3.89
CA GLY A 243 3.23 -1.16 -2.96
C GLY A 243 3.45 -1.47 -1.50
N GLU A 244 2.68 -0.75 -0.70
CA GLU A 244 2.70 -0.78 0.75
C GLU A 244 1.34 -1.20 1.31
N GLU A 245 1.34 -1.78 2.50
CA GLU A 245 0.13 -2.10 3.26
C GLU A 245 -0.72 -0.87 3.61
N SER A 246 -0.12 0.31 3.52
CA SER A 246 -0.75 1.61 3.83
C SER A 246 -1.41 2.28 2.62
N PHE A 247 -2.04 1.49 1.74
CA PHE A 247 -2.86 1.95 0.62
C PHE A 247 -2.10 2.67 -0.51
N GLY A 248 -0.77 2.57 -0.55
CA GLY A 248 0.07 3.10 -1.61
C GLY A 248 0.48 2.03 -2.61
N PHE A 249 0.28 2.26 -3.91
CA PHE A 249 0.70 1.38 -4.98
C PHE A 249 1.23 2.18 -6.18
N LEU A 250 2.17 1.58 -6.91
CA LEU A 250 2.71 2.11 -8.16
C LEU A 250 2.65 1.02 -9.22
N PRO A 251 1.79 1.12 -10.26
CA PRO A 251 1.62 0.08 -11.28
C PRO A 251 2.61 0.14 -12.44
N TYR A 252 3.54 1.10 -12.46
CA TYR A 252 4.47 1.38 -13.58
C TYR A 252 5.72 2.11 -13.10
N ASP A 253 6.69 2.36 -13.97
CA ASP A 253 8.01 2.90 -13.63
C ASP A 253 8.24 4.39 -14.01
N LYS A 254 7.22 5.07 -14.56
CA LYS A 254 7.36 6.46 -15.06
C LYS A 254 7.34 7.50 -13.94
N VAL A 255 6.67 7.19 -12.85
CA VAL A 255 6.67 7.95 -11.60
C VAL A 255 7.44 7.15 -10.56
N ARG A 256 8.08 7.82 -9.59
CA ARG A 256 8.93 7.18 -8.58
C ARG A 256 8.40 7.35 -7.15
N ASP A 257 7.11 7.54 -7.03
CA ASP A 257 6.36 7.52 -5.77
C ASP A 257 5.00 6.85 -6.00
N LYS A 258 4.25 6.63 -4.93
CA LYS A 258 2.87 6.12 -4.99
C LYS A 258 2.04 6.98 -5.94
N ASP A 259 1.22 6.33 -6.73
CA ASP A 259 0.39 6.99 -7.73
C ASP A 259 -1.06 6.49 -7.64
N ALA A 260 -1.89 7.21 -6.88
CA ALA A 260 -3.28 6.83 -6.72
C ALA A 260 -4.11 7.02 -7.99
N PRO A 261 -3.95 8.06 -8.82
CA PRO A 261 -4.64 8.15 -10.10
C PRO A 261 -4.41 6.95 -11.02
N ALA A 262 -3.15 6.51 -11.19
CA ALA A 262 -2.82 5.32 -11.96
C ALA A 262 -3.38 4.05 -11.33
N SER A 263 -3.28 3.93 -10.00
CA SER A 263 -3.79 2.79 -9.25
C SER A 263 -5.32 2.71 -9.30
N ILE A 264 -6.04 3.85 -9.28
CA ILE A 264 -7.50 3.90 -9.47
C ILE A 264 -7.89 3.45 -10.88
N CYS A 265 -7.17 3.88 -11.90
CA CYS A 265 -7.42 3.40 -13.25
C CYS A 265 -7.23 1.88 -13.33
N LEU A 266 -6.17 1.34 -12.75
CA LEU A 266 -5.90 -0.09 -12.75
C LEU A 266 -6.92 -0.88 -11.94
N ILE A 267 -7.38 -0.40 -10.77
CA ILE A 267 -8.43 -1.13 -10.03
C ILE A 267 -9.77 -1.11 -10.76
N CYS A 268 -10.08 -0.06 -11.50
CA CYS A 268 -11.26 -0.03 -12.36
C CYS A 268 -11.12 -1.02 -13.55
N GLU A 269 -9.93 -1.21 -14.11
CA GLU A 269 -9.65 -2.27 -15.09
C GLU A 269 -9.82 -3.65 -14.46
N ILE A 270 -9.32 -3.87 -13.24
CA ILE A 270 -9.50 -5.12 -12.49
C ILE A 270 -10.99 -5.40 -12.24
N ALA A 271 -11.75 -4.38 -11.84
CA ALA A 271 -13.19 -4.51 -11.66
C ALA A 271 -13.93 -4.83 -12.96
N ALA A 272 -13.54 -4.18 -14.05
CA ALA A 272 -14.03 -4.48 -15.40
C ALA A 272 -13.70 -5.92 -15.81
N TRP A 273 -12.47 -6.37 -15.56
CA TRP A 273 -12.04 -7.75 -15.83
C TRP A 273 -12.80 -8.79 -15.00
N ALA A 274 -13.07 -8.51 -13.73
CA ALA A 274 -13.89 -9.38 -12.90
C ALA A 274 -15.33 -9.42 -13.42
N LYS A 275 -15.93 -8.26 -13.71
CA LYS A 275 -17.30 -8.12 -14.23
C LYS A 275 -17.48 -8.82 -15.59
N ASP A 276 -16.49 -8.76 -16.46
CA ASP A 276 -16.46 -9.46 -17.76
C ASP A 276 -16.54 -11.00 -17.62
N GLN A 277 -16.19 -11.51 -16.44
CA GLN A 277 -16.31 -12.92 -16.06
C GLN A 277 -17.53 -13.21 -15.17
N GLY A 278 -18.44 -12.25 -14.99
CA GLY A 278 -19.59 -12.37 -14.10
C GLY A 278 -19.22 -12.39 -12.60
N LYS A 279 -18.09 -11.78 -12.24
CA LYS A 279 -17.56 -11.71 -10.87
C LYS A 279 -17.52 -10.28 -10.36
N THR A 280 -17.48 -10.12 -9.04
CA THR A 280 -17.19 -8.89 -8.35
C THR A 280 -15.72 -8.82 -7.91
N LEU A 281 -15.26 -7.68 -7.38
CA LEU A 281 -13.94 -7.59 -6.72
C LEU A 281 -13.86 -8.49 -5.48
N TYR A 282 -14.98 -8.70 -4.77
CA TYR A 282 -15.05 -9.63 -3.65
C TYR A 282 -14.83 -11.08 -4.11
N ASP A 283 -15.48 -11.50 -5.19
CA ASP A 283 -15.29 -12.84 -5.77
C ASP A 283 -13.83 -13.05 -6.18
N LEU A 284 -13.21 -12.03 -6.75
CA LEU A 284 -11.79 -12.06 -7.11
C LEU A 284 -10.90 -12.22 -5.88
N LEU A 285 -11.18 -11.45 -4.80
CA LEU A 285 -10.46 -11.58 -3.53
C LEU A 285 -10.57 -13.01 -2.97
N MET A 286 -11.78 -13.56 -2.97
CA MET A 286 -12.01 -14.94 -2.52
C MET A 286 -11.29 -15.97 -3.40
N GLN A 287 -11.24 -15.75 -4.71
CA GLN A 287 -10.49 -16.58 -5.65
C GLN A 287 -8.99 -16.58 -5.32
N ILE A 288 -8.40 -15.40 -5.07
CA ILE A 288 -6.98 -15.28 -4.71
C ILE A 288 -6.70 -16.04 -3.40
N TYR A 289 -7.55 -15.89 -2.40
CA TYR A 289 -7.39 -16.59 -1.13
C TYR A 289 -7.53 -18.11 -1.28
N GLN A 290 -8.42 -18.61 -2.14
CA GLN A 290 -8.55 -20.04 -2.42
C GLN A 290 -7.31 -20.60 -3.14
N GLU A 291 -6.68 -19.79 -3.97
CA GLU A 291 -5.54 -20.21 -4.79
C GLU A 291 -4.20 -20.13 -4.04
N TYR A 292 -4.00 -19.08 -3.22
CA TYR A 292 -2.73 -18.78 -2.59
C TYR A 292 -2.75 -18.84 -1.05
N GLY A 293 -3.92 -19.11 -0.46
CA GLY A 293 -4.14 -19.11 0.99
C GLY A 293 -4.71 -17.79 1.50
N PHE A 294 -5.53 -17.89 2.54
CA PHE A 294 -6.09 -16.72 3.23
C PHE A 294 -5.04 -16.08 4.13
N SER A 295 -5.04 -14.77 4.16
CA SER A 295 -4.24 -13.97 5.08
C SER A 295 -5.10 -12.86 5.69
N LYS A 296 -4.91 -12.61 6.98
CA LYS A 296 -5.50 -11.47 7.67
C LYS A 296 -4.42 -10.68 8.38
N GLU A 297 -4.35 -9.42 8.03
CA GLU A 297 -3.38 -8.49 8.57
C GLU A 297 -4.06 -7.52 9.53
N PHE A 298 -3.34 -7.16 10.59
CA PHE A 298 -3.77 -6.17 11.57
C PHE A 298 -2.59 -5.35 12.07
N THR A 299 -2.79 -4.03 12.19
CA THR A 299 -1.75 -3.13 12.70
C THR A 299 -2.15 -2.57 14.06
N VAL A 300 -1.31 -2.82 15.07
CA VAL A 300 -1.44 -2.21 16.39
C VAL A 300 -0.53 -1.00 16.49
N ASN A 301 -1.10 0.14 16.86
CA ASN A 301 -0.36 1.38 17.10
C ASN A 301 -0.29 1.64 18.61
N VAL A 302 0.90 1.52 19.19
CA VAL A 302 1.13 1.85 20.61
C VAL A 302 1.76 3.22 20.70
N VAL A 303 1.02 4.19 21.23
CA VAL A 303 1.48 5.57 21.43
C VAL A 303 1.94 5.74 22.87
N ARG A 304 3.13 6.30 23.07
CA ARG A 304 3.70 6.65 24.37
C ARG A 304 4.02 8.14 24.37
N PRO A 305 3.11 9.01 24.82
CA PRO A 305 3.30 10.45 24.73
C PRO A 305 4.45 10.95 25.61
N GLY A 306 5.09 12.04 25.13
CA GLY A 306 6.16 12.72 25.86
C GLY A 306 7.57 12.13 25.68
N LYS A 307 8.55 12.75 26.34
CA LYS A 307 9.97 12.36 26.21
C LYS A 307 10.24 10.98 26.83
N THR A 308 9.61 10.66 27.95
CA THR A 308 9.70 9.35 28.60
C THR A 308 9.17 8.23 27.70
N GLY A 309 8.10 8.50 26.92
CA GLY A 309 7.54 7.53 26.00
C GLY A 309 8.51 7.13 24.87
N ALA A 310 9.33 8.05 24.39
CA ALA A 310 10.36 7.72 23.41
C ALA A 310 11.44 6.77 23.99
N ASP A 311 11.80 6.96 25.27
CA ASP A 311 12.76 6.09 25.95
C ASP A 311 12.14 4.71 26.27
N GLU A 312 10.84 4.65 26.63
CA GLU A 312 10.10 3.40 26.80
C GLU A 312 10.09 2.58 25.49
N ILE A 313 9.85 3.22 24.35
CA ILE A 313 9.88 2.55 23.04
C ILE A 313 11.28 2.03 22.71
N LYS A 314 12.34 2.78 23.00
CA LYS A 314 13.72 2.31 22.82
C LYS A 314 14.01 1.11 23.69
N GLN A 315 13.58 1.14 24.96
CA GLN A 315 13.75 0.03 25.87
C GLN A 315 13.00 -1.20 25.41
N MET A 316 11.73 -1.05 24.98
CA MET A 316 10.94 -2.14 24.42
C MET A 316 11.65 -2.83 23.23
N MET A 317 12.24 -2.06 22.32
CA MET A 317 13.00 -2.62 21.20
C MET A 317 14.29 -3.32 21.64
N ALA A 318 14.96 -2.81 22.70
CA ALA A 318 16.14 -3.44 23.27
C ALA A 318 15.78 -4.77 23.96
N ASP A 319 14.67 -4.80 24.70
CA ASP A 319 14.18 -6.00 25.38
C ASP A 319 13.78 -7.09 24.38
N PHE A 320 13.09 -6.76 23.29
CA PHE A 320 12.77 -7.70 22.23
C PHE A 320 14.01 -8.26 21.51
N ARG A 321 15.10 -7.50 21.41
CA ARG A 321 16.36 -8.00 20.87
C ARG A 321 17.08 -8.93 21.85
N ALA A 322 17.11 -8.56 23.12
CA ALA A 322 17.75 -9.37 24.15
C ALA A 322 17.00 -10.68 24.44
N ASN A 323 15.67 -10.62 24.38
CA ASN A 323 14.78 -11.73 24.70
C ASN A 323 13.69 -11.88 23.63
N PRO A 324 14.02 -12.42 22.44
CA PRO A 324 13.02 -12.64 21.38
C PRO A 324 11.90 -13.56 21.87
N PRO A 325 10.62 -13.27 21.56
CA PRO A 325 9.51 -14.13 21.93
C PRO A 325 9.72 -15.53 21.32
N GLN A 326 9.52 -16.57 22.14
CA GLN A 326 9.62 -17.97 21.71
C GLN A 326 8.28 -18.49 21.15
N GLU A 327 7.20 -17.84 21.52
CA GLU A 327 5.83 -18.18 21.12
C GLU A 327 5.00 -16.90 20.94
N LEU A 328 4.14 -16.86 19.93
CA LEU A 328 3.20 -15.77 19.66
C LEU A 328 1.80 -16.35 19.42
N GLY A 329 0.88 -16.02 20.34
CA GLY A 329 -0.51 -16.48 20.27
C GLY A 329 -0.66 -18.00 20.17
N GLY A 330 0.16 -18.78 20.86
CA GLY A 330 0.13 -20.25 20.87
C GLY A 330 0.91 -20.92 19.73
N SER A 331 1.62 -20.17 18.88
CA SER A 331 2.46 -20.73 17.81
C SER A 331 3.94 -20.45 18.07
N LYS A 332 4.78 -21.45 17.84
CA LYS A 332 6.21 -21.40 18.11
C LYS A 332 6.91 -20.49 17.10
N VAL A 333 7.73 -19.56 17.56
CA VAL A 333 8.63 -18.78 16.70
C VAL A 333 9.75 -19.67 16.19
N VAL A 334 9.89 -19.77 14.88
CA VAL A 334 10.89 -20.63 14.22
C VAL A 334 12.01 -19.84 13.54
N LEU A 335 11.79 -18.55 13.32
CA LEU A 335 12.76 -17.66 12.68
C LEU A 335 12.49 -16.22 13.09
N TRP A 336 13.56 -15.44 13.32
CA TRP A 336 13.43 -13.99 13.47
C TRP A 336 14.52 -13.24 12.73
N LYS A 337 14.18 -12.03 12.31
CA LYS A 337 15.08 -11.12 11.59
C LYS A 337 15.28 -9.85 12.41
N ASP A 338 16.53 -9.46 12.61
CA ASP A 338 16.90 -8.14 13.14
C ASP A 338 17.54 -7.32 12.03
N TYR A 339 16.78 -6.34 11.55
CA TYR A 339 17.22 -5.45 10.48
C TYR A 339 18.23 -4.40 10.93
N GLN A 340 18.42 -4.22 12.23
CA GLN A 340 19.48 -3.36 12.76
C GLN A 340 20.83 -4.10 12.80
N ALA A 341 20.80 -5.35 13.16
CA ALA A 341 21.99 -6.23 13.16
C ALA A 341 22.26 -6.84 11.77
N LEU A 342 21.29 -6.78 10.85
CA LEU A 342 21.31 -7.45 9.54
C LEU A 342 21.49 -8.97 9.68
N THR A 343 20.72 -9.59 10.58
CA THR A 343 20.78 -11.02 10.86
C THR A 343 19.41 -11.68 10.74
N THR A 344 19.42 -12.93 10.28
CA THR A 344 18.32 -13.88 10.38
C THR A 344 18.75 -15.00 11.31
N THR A 345 18.00 -15.25 12.38
CA THR A 345 18.27 -16.31 13.34
C THR A 345 17.15 -17.35 13.29
N LYS A 346 17.51 -18.63 13.21
CA LYS A 346 16.57 -19.76 13.27
C LYS A 346 16.44 -20.31 14.68
N ALA A 347 15.36 -21.03 14.95
CA ALA A 347 15.09 -21.62 16.27
C ALA A 347 16.18 -22.60 16.75
N ASP A 348 16.98 -23.16 15.85
CA ASP A 348 18.12 -24.01 16.18
C ASP A 348 19.41 -23.23 16.55
N GLY A 349 19.32 -21.89 16.56
CA GLY A 349 20.44 -20.99 16.85
C GLY A 349 21.30 -20.63 15.64
N THR A 350 21.00 -21.14 14.44
CA THR A 350 21.70 -20.78 13.20
C THR A 350 21.48 -19.30 12.89
N VAL A 351 22.57 -18.55 12.69
CA VAL A 351 22.55 -17.13 12.32
C VAL A 351 23.08 -16.96 10.89
N GLU A 352 22.29 -16.30 10.05
CA GLU A 352 22.63 -15.99 8.67
C GLU A 352 22.62 -14.47 8.46
N LYS A 353 23.42 -13.98 7.52
CA LYS A 353 23.39 -12.56 7.14
C LYS A 353 22.09 -12.24 6.41
N LEU A 354 21.44 -11.15 6.80
CA LEU A 354 20.28 -10.59 6.11
C LEU A 354 20.77 -9.59 5.05
N ASP A 355 20.46 -9.86 3.78
CA ASP A 355 20.84 -8.99 2.67
C ASP A 355 19.85 -7.83 2.51
N MET A 356 20.23 -6.67 3.01
CA MET A 356 19.48 -5.42 2.91
C MET A 356 20.43 -4.25 2.66
N PRO A 357 19.98 -3.18 1.97
CA PRO A 357 20.85 -2.08 1.52
C PRO A 357 21.45 -1.24 2.66
N THR A 358 20.83 -1.23 3.81
CA THR A 358 21.23 -0.48 5.01
C THR A 358 20.54 -1.07 6.23
N THR A 359 20.85 -0.59 7.43
CA THR A 359 20.19 -0.99 8.67
C THR A 359 18.85 -0.25 8.87
N SER A 360 17.93 -0.89 9.58
CA SER A 360 16.66 -0.30 9.99
C SER A 360 16.25 -0.83 11.38
N ASN A 361 15.62 0.00 12.20
CA ASN A 361 15.15 -0.42 13.52
C ASN A 361 13.84 -1.21 13.41
N VAL A 362 13.92 -2.42 12.83
CA VAL A 362 12.80 -3.34 12.65
C VAL A 362 13.19 -4.72 13.16
N LEU A 363 12.23 -5.40 13.80
CA LEU A 363 12.31 -6.83 14.12
C LEU A 363 11.14 -7.55 13.45
N GLN A 364 11.35 -8.79 13.02
CA GLN A 364 10.29 -9.67 12.52
C GLN A 364 10.43 -11.05 13.13
N TRP A 365 9.29 -11.64 13.50
CA TRP A 365 9.19 -13.01 13.99
C TRP A 365 8.26 -13.81 13.08
N PHE A 366 8.66 -15.03 12.75
CA PHE A 366 7.91 -15.96 11.91
C PHE A 366 7.64 -17.22 12.72
N CYS A 367 6.38 -17.62 12.77
CA CYS A 367 5.94 -18.82 13.49
C CYS A 367 5.79 -20.03 12.57
N ASP A 368 5.71 -21.20 13.19
CA ASP A 368 5.55 -22.50 12.51
C ASP A 368 4.22 -22.64 11.75
N ASP A 369 3.21 -21.86 12.09
CA ASP A 369 1.91 -21.76 11.40
C ASP A 369 1.85 -20.66 10.31
N ASN A 370 3.00 -20.11 9.91
CA ASN A 370 3.15 -18.98 8.97
C ASN A 370 2.64 -17.63 9.48
N THR A 371 2.33 -17.50 10.77
CA THR A 371 2.11 -16.19 11.38
C THR A 371 3.39 -15.35 11.31
N LYS A 372 3.26 -14.10 10.87
CA LYS A 372 4.36 -13.11 10.86
C LYS A 372 4.00 -11.93 11.75
N VAL A 373 4.91 -11.52 12.61
CA VAL A 373 4.78 -10.28 13.39
C VAL A 373 6.01 -9.42 13.14
N SER A 374 5.77 -8.16 12.74
CA SER A 374 6.83 -7.18 12.54
C SER A 374 6.65 -6.03 13.51
N VAL A 375 7.72 -5.53 14.12
CA VAL A 375 7.69 -4.40 15.03
C VAL A 375 8.63 -3.30 14.57
N ARG A 376 8.13 -2.07 14.55
CA ARG A 376 8.86 -0.91 14.06
C ARG A 376 8.46 0.35 14.83
N PRO A 377 9.39 1.04 15.50
CA PRO A 377 9.14 2.37 16.04
C PRO A 377 9.01 3.43 14.92
N SER A 378 8.19 4.44 15.17
CA SER A 378 8.14 5.62 14.31
C SER A 378 9.43 6.44 14.41
N GLY A 379 9.91 7.00 13.30
CA GLY A 379 11.07 7.90 13.30
C GLY A 379 10.75 9.33 13.74
N THR A 380 9.47 9.72 13.73
CA THR A 380 9.03 11.12 13.91
C THR A 380 8.10 11.33 15.10
N GLU A 381 7.49 10.27 15.62
CA GLU A 381 6.49 10.31 16.69
C GLU A 381 6.83 9.28 17.78
N PRO A 382 6.47 9.51 19.05
CA PRO A 382 6.65 8.54 20.13
C PRO A 382 5.60 7.42 20.02
N LYS A 383 5.74 6.62 18.98
CA LYS A 383 4.82 5.56 18.59
C LYS A 383 5.58 4.35 18.06
N ILE A 384 5.11 3.16 18.38
CA ILE A 384 5.61 1.90 17.85
C ILE A 384 4.46 1.14 17.19
N LYS A 385 4.72 0.56 16.02
CA LYS A 385 3.74 -0.22 15.26
C LYS A 385 4.10 -1.69 15.30
N PHE A 386 3.08 -2.51 15.50
CA PHE A 386 3.15 -3.96 15.34
C PHE A 386 2.26 -4.35 14.15
N TYR A 387 2.85 -4.98 13.15
CA TYR A 387 2.15 -5.52 12.00
C TYR A 387 2.03 -7.02 12.19
N ILE A 388 0.81 -7.50 12.36
CA ILE A 388 0.48 -8.91 12.59
C ILE A 388 -0.15 -9.45 11.33
N GLU A 389 0.37 -10.56 10.82
CA GLU A 389 -0.19 -11.30 9.68
C GLU A 389 -0.45 -12.75 10.11
N VAL A 390 -1.71 -13.16 10.04
CA VAL A 390 -2.14 -14.54 10.32
C VAL A 390 -2.52 -15.20 9.01
N LYS A 391 -1.83 -16.28 8.63
CA LYS A 391 -2.06 -17.01 7.39
C LYS A 391 -2.83 -18.33 7.61
N ASP A 392 -3.72 -18.64 6.69
CA ASP A 392 -4.38 -19.95 6.60
C ASP A 392 -4.21 -20.52 5.18
N PRO A 393 -3.16 -21.28 4.93
CA PRO A 393 -2.91 -21.88 3.61
C PRO A 393 -3.93 -22.97 3.24
N SER A 394 -4.74 -23.43 4.21
CA SER A 394 -5.78 -24.42 3.99
C SER A 394 -7.11 -23.85 3.49
N PHE A 395 -7.21 -22.53 3.31
CA PHE A 395 -8.42 -21.89 2.82
C PHE A 395 -8.74 -22.32 1.39
N LYS A 396 -9.91 -22.97 1.20
CA LYS A 396 -10.35 -23.51 -0.12
C LYS A 396 -11.83 -23.23 -0.40
N CYS A 397 -12.53 -22.52 0.48
CA CYS A 397 -13.96 -22.34 0.41
C CYS A 397 -14.33 -20.87 0.71
N ALA A 398 -14.84 -20.13 -0.29
CA ALA A 398 -15.28 -18.75 -0.11
C ALA A 398 -16.35 -18.62 1.00
N GLY A 399 -17.34 -19.50 1.04
CA GLY A 399 -18.37 -19.52 2.11
C GLY A 399 -17.84 -19.81 3.52
N CYS A 400 -16.54 -20.10 3.66
CA CYS A 400 -15.88 -20.25 4.95
C CYS A 400 -15.19 -18.95 5.43
N TYR A 401 -15.21 -17.88 4.62
CA TYR A 401 -14.44 -16.66 4.86
C TYR A 401 -14.71 -16.04 6.23
N GLU A 402 -15.98 -15.82 6.60
CA GLU A 402 -16.31 -15.23 7.89
C GLU A 402 -15.78 -16.03 9.08
N ARG A 403 -15.95 -17.36 9.04
CA ARG A 403 -15.46 -18.22 10.10
C ARG A 403 -13.93 -18.20 10.20
N ARG A 404 -13.22 -18.20 9.05
CA ARG A 404 -11.75 -18.15 9.03
C ARG A 404 -11.23 -16.79 9.42
N SER A 405 -11.90 -15.73 8.98
CA SER A 405 -11.61 -14.36 9.39
C SER A 405 -11.75 -14.19 10.92
N LYS A 406 -12.84 -14.71 11.51
CA LYS A 406 -13.02 -14.69 12.97
C LYS A 406 -11.94 -15.48 13.72
N ALA A 407 -11.57 -16.65 13.24
CA ALA A 407 -10.48 -17.43 13.84
C ALA A 407 -9.14 -16.68 13.78
N ALA A 408 -8.88 -15.95 12.67
CA ALA A 408 -7.72 -15.09 12.56
C ALA A 408 -7.78 -13.90 13.56
N ASP A 409 -8.96 -13.29 13.79
CA ASP A 409 -9.13 -12.25 14.82
C ASP A 409 -8.82 -12.79 16.20
N GLU A 410 -9.32 -13.97 16.57
CA GLU A 410 -9.02 -14.62 17.84
C GLU A 410 -7.52 -14.89 18.02
N LYS A 411 -6.84 -15.28 16.94
CA LYS A 411 -5.38 -15.45 16.93
C LYS A 411 -4.64 -14.12 17.08
N ILE A 412 -5.07 -13.05 16.38
CA ILE A 412 -4.50 -11.71 16.52
C ILE A 412 -4.64 -11.22 17.96
N GLU A 413 -5.78 -11.39 18.60
CA GLU A 413 -5.98 -11.02 20.00
C GLU A 413 -5.08 -11.83 20.94
N ALA A 414 -4.87 -13.12 20.68
CA ALA A 414 -3.93 -13.93 21.45
C ALA A 414 -2.46 -13.44 21.28
N ILE A 415 -2.07 -13.01 20.08
CA ILE A 415 -0.75 -12.44 19.80
C ILE A 415 -0.59 -11.10 20.54
N LYS A 416 -1.60 -10.22 20.52
CA LYS A 416 -1.58 -8.95 21.25
C LYS A 416 -1.34 -9.19 22.76
N LYS A 417 -2.04 -10.14 23.34
CA LYS A 417 -1.86 -10.52 24.76
C LYS A 417 -0.45 -11.04 25.04
N SER A 418 0.10 -11.89 24.17
CA SER A 418 1.46 -12.43 24.34
C SER A 418 2.55 -11.37 24.23
N LEU A 419 2.26 -10.23 23.57
CA LEU A 419 3.15 -9.08 23.44
C LEU A 419 2.81 -7.91 24.39
N HIS A 420 1.83 -8.08 25.28
CA HIS A 420 1.37 -7.04 26.22
C HIS A 420 0.97 -5.73 25.51
N LEU A 421 0.18 -5.84 24.43
CA LEU A 421 -0.27 -4.72 23.60
C LEU A 421 -1.72 -4.27 23.92
N ASP A 422 -2.27 -4.64 25.05
CA ASP A 422 -3.62 -4.28 25.49
C ASP A 422 -3.72 -2.81 25.95
#